data_8b152d887fa7d67965e0cdf19e3ca94c
#
_entry.id   8b152d887fa7d67965e0cdf19e3ca94c
#
_cell.length_a   1.000
_cell.length_b   1.000
_cell.length_c   1.000
_cell.angle_alpha   90.00
_cell.angle_beta   90.00
_cell.angle_gamma   90.00
#
_symmetry.space_group_name_H-M   'P 1'
#
loop_
_entity.id
_entity.type
_entity.pdbx_description
1 polymer ?
#
loop_
_entity_poly.entity_id
_entity_poly.type
_entity_poly.pdbx_seq_one_letter_code
_entity_poly.pdbx_strand_id
1 'polypeptide(L)'
;MLLFLTVWHNGIIEEQITDEEGKEIYFYLHYTLKSLSQFLSYYRDFMVVFLRDADPKHVKVGIVDQDGFSSSYLIGLMKESLTIEKSNLEVESVSLSSLEEVEGDYDALYLSPSVMHLKGDIESIVSVPVYVIDPLVYATNDFYTLIHTILSK
;
A
#
# COMPACT_ATOMS: atom_id res chain seq x y z
N MET A 1 15.94 -6.13 -10.69
CA MET A 1 15.15 -7.28 -10.20
C MET A 1 15.13 -8.38 -11.25
N LEU A 2 15.35 -9.62 -10.88
CA LEU A 2 15.36 -10.79 -11.76
C LEU A 2 14.18 -11.70 -11.44
N LEU A 3 13.56 -12.20 -12.49
CA LEU A 3 12.41 -13.08 -12.41
C LEU A 3 12.79 -14.43 -13.01
N PHE A 4 12.60 -15.50 -12.26
CA PHE A 4 12.88 -16.87 -12.66
C PHE A 4 11.61 -17.71 -12.62
N LEU A 5 11.35 -18.43 -13.71
CA LEU A 5 10.34 -19.47 -13.78
C LEU A 5 11.04 -20.74 -14.28
N THR A 6 11.21 -21.71 -13.40
CA THR A 6 11.86 -22.98 -13.71
C THR A 6 10.84 -24.12 -13.76
N VAL A 7 10.84 -24.88 -14.82
CA VAL A 7 9.99 -26.06 -14.99
C VAL A 7 10.87 -27.30 -15.03
N TRP A 8 10.68 -28.16 -14.05
CA TRP A 8 11.41 -29.43 -13.93
C TRP A 8 10.63 -30.57 -14.62
N HIS A 9 11.36 -31.59 -15.12
CA HIS A 9 10.74 -32.71 -15.90
C HIS A 9 9.79 -33.59 -15.09
N ASN A 10 9.75 -33.48 -13.78
CA ASN A 10 8.81 -34.20 -12.91
C ASN A 10 7.52 -33.40 -12.61
N GLY A 11 7.28 -32.29 -13.35
CA GLY A 11 6.09 -31.46 -13.16
C GLY A 11 6.17 -30.51 -11.98
N ILE A 12 7.37 -30.28 -11.46
CA ILE A 12 7.60 -29.27 -10.43
C ILE A 12 7.82 -27.92 -11.11
N ILE A 13 7.16 -26.90 -10.58
CA ILE A 13 7.33 -25.49 -10.94
C ILE A 13 8.01 -24.77 -9.79
N GLU A 14 8.98 -23.94 -10.13
CA GLU A 14 9.67 -23.04 -9.20
C GLU A 14 9.59 -21.62 -9.75
N GLU A 15 9.03 -20.71 -8.95
CA GLU A 15 8.88 -19.30 -9.25
C GLU A 15 9.68 -18.49 -8.23
N GLN A 16 10.55 -17.60 -8.70
CA GLN A 16 11.43 -16.82 -7.83
C GLN A 16 11.59 -15.40 -8.37
N ILE A 17 11.57 -14.42 -7.46
CA ILE A 17 11.93 -13.03 -7.73
C ILE A 17 13.07 -12.67 -6.79
N THR A 18 14.17 -12.15 -7.35
CA THR A 18 15.34 -11.71 -6.57
C THR A 18 15.76 -10.28 -6.98
N ASP A 19 16.64 -9.70 -6.18
CA ASP A 19 17.43 -8.55 -6.61
C ASP A 19 18.37 -8.94 -7.78
N GLU A 20 19.05 -7.97 -8.39
CA GLU A 20 19.95 -8.20 -9.51
C GLU A 20 21.20 -9.01 -9.13
N GLU A 21 21.55 -9.03 -7.84
CA GLU A 21 22.71 -9.77 -7.33
C GLU A 21 22.32 -11.18 -6.82
N GLY A 22 21.02 -11.51 -6.77
CA GLY A 22 20.52 -12.79 -6.27
C GLY A 22 20.65 -12.98 -4.77
N LYS A 23 20.89 -11.89 -4.03
CA LYS A 23 21.12 -11.92 -2.58
C LYS A 23 19.82 -11.83 -1.79
N GLU A 24 18.87 -11.07 -2.28
CA GLU A 24 17.58 -10.87 -1.63
C GLU A 24 16.48 -11.57 -2.43
N ILE A 25 15.67 -12.38 -1.76
CA ILE A 25 14.54 -13.10 -2.37
C ILE A 25 13.26 -12.38 -1.95
N TYR A 26 12.55 -11.79 -2.92
CA TYR A 26 11.28 -11.11 -2.71
C TYR A 26 10.08 -12.05 -2.79
N PHE A 27 10.22 -13.11 -3.59
CA PHE A 27 9.19 -14.14 -3.76
C PHE A 27 9.86 -15.49 -4.07
N TYR A 28 9.36 -16.55 -3.44
CA TYR A 28 9.74 -17.91 -3.76
C TYR A 28 8.56 -18.86 -3.59
N LEU A 29 8.27 -19.62 -4.62
CA LEU A 29 7.25 -20.66 -4.59
C LEU A 29 7.75 -21.91 -5.33
N HIS A 30 7.56 -23.06 -4.70
CA HIS A 30 7.93 -24.36 -5.25
C HIS A 30 6.76 -25.32 -5.08
N TYR A 31 6.22 -25.86 -6.18
CA TYR A 31 5.02 -26.70 -6.15
C TYR A 31 4.98 -27.72 -7.27
N THR A 32 4.20 -28.80 -7.07
CA THR A 32 3.89 -29.76 -8.13
C THR A 32 2.68 -29.27 -8.92
N LEU A 33 2.83 -29.15 -10.24
CA LEU A 33 1.76 -28.74 -11.13
C LEU A 33 0.66 -29.81 -11.19
N LYS A 34 -0.53 -29.48 -10.74
CA LYS A 34 -1.71 -30.36 -10.76
C LYS A 34 -2.74 -29.95 -11.80
N SER A 35 -2.81 -28.66 -12.12
CA SER A 35 -3.77 -28.12 -13.10
C SER A 35 -3.32 -26.77 -13.62
N LEU A 36 -3.84 -26.40 -14.80
CA LEU A 36 -3.64 -25.06 -15.36
C LEU A 36 -4.22 -23.96 -14.44
N SER A 37 -5.34 -24.22 -13.82
CA SER A 37 -5.98 -23.26 -12.90
C SER A 37 -5.09 -22.97 -11.68
N GLN A 38 -4.44 -24.00 -11.13
CA GLN A 38 -3.47 -23.85 -10.05
C GLN A 38 -2.28 -22.98 -10.49
N PHE A 39 -1.71 -23.29 -11.66
CA PHE A 39 -0.61 -22.50 -12.22
C PHE A 39 -1.00 -21.04 -12.40
N LEU A 40 -2.13 -20.76 -13.03
CA LEU A 40 -2.58 -19.38 -13.28
C LEU A 40 -2.83 -18.61 -11.97
N SER A 41 -3.30 -19.29 -10.92
CA SER A 41 -3.47 -18.65 -9.60
C SER A 41 -2.13 -18.24 -9.01
N TYR A 42 -1.16 -19.15 -8.97
CA TYR A 42 0.16 -18.88 -8.39
C TYR A 42 0.97 -17.89 -9.24
N TYR A 43 0.91 -18.03 -10.57
CA TYR A 43 1.54 -17.09 -11.49
C TYR A 43 0.97 -15.67 -11.35
N ARG A 44 -0.33 -15.53 -11.09
CA ARG A 44 -0.91 -14.23 -10.78
C ARG A 44 -0.33 -13.62 -9.50
N ASP A 45 -0.21 -14.42 -8.44
CA ASP A 45 0.36 -13.95 -7.17
C ASP A 45 1.83 -13.56 -7.33
N PHE A 46 2.59 -14.35 -8.09
CA PHE A 46 3.96 -14.05 -8.50
C PHE A 46 4.07 -12.72 -9.28
N MET A 47 3.19 -12.51 -10.28
CA MET A 47 3.18 -11.29 -11.08
C MET A 47 2.75 -10.05 -10.25
N VAL A 48 1.88 -10.22 -9.27
CA VAL A 48 1.50 -9.11 -8.36
C VAL A 48 2.71 -8.63 -7.57
N VAL A 49 3.51 -9.55 -7.01
CA VAL A 49 4.74 -9.20 -6.29
C VAL A 49 5.74 -8.54 -7.23
N PHE A 50 5.96 -9.12 -8.42
CA PHE A 50 6.88 -8.58 -9.41
C PHE A 50 6.52 -7.15 -9.83
N LEU A 51 5.25 -6.92 -10.18
CA LEU A 51 4.79 -5.60 -10.63
C LEU A 51 4.85 -4.56 -9.52
N ARG A 52 4.54 -4.95 -8.29
CA ARG A 52 4.65 -4.08 -7.12
C ARG A 52 6.09 -3.59 -6.90
N ASP A 53 7.07 -4.50 -7.01
CA ASP A 53 8.46 -4.22 -6.67
C ASP A 53 9.32 -3.82 -7.90
N ALA A 54 8.83 -4.05 -9.14
CA ALA A 54 9.55 -3.66 -10.38
C ALA A 54 9.47 -2.16 -10.68
N ASP A 55 8.35 -1.54 -10.32
CA ASP A 55 8.16 -0.08 -10.43
C ASP A 55 7.40 0.37 -9.17
N PRO A 56 8.10 0.45 -8.04
CA PRO A 56 7.49 0.88 -6.79
C PRO A 56 7.13 2.35 -6.92
N LYS A 57 5.95 2.63 -7.46
CA LYS A 57 5.41 3.98 -7.42
C LYS A 57 5.39 4.41 -5.94
N HIS A 58 6.27 5.34 -5.63
CA HIS A 58 6.25 5.95 -4.31
C HIS A 58 4.93 6.69 -4.18
N VAL A 59 4.09 6.26 -3.26
CA VAL A 59 2.78 6.87 -2.98
C VAL A 59 2.90 7.63 -1.68
N LYS A 60 2.70 8.94 -1.72
CA LYS A 60 2.69 9.78 -0.54
C LYS A 60 1.27 10.26 -0.25
N VAL A 61 0.75 9.94 0.94
CA VAL A 61 -0.60 10.32 1.34
C VAL A 61 -0.61 11.11 2.65
N GLY A 62 -1.50 12.09 2.73
CA GLY A 62 -1.78 12.84 3.95
C GLY A 62 -3.03 12.31 4.65
N ILE A 63 -2.95 11.99 5.95
CA ILE A 63 -4.13 11.76 6.78
C ILE A 63 -4.50 13.08 7.44
N VAL A 64 -5.64 13.63 7.02
CA VAL A 64 -6.14 14.92 7.51
C VAL A 64 -6.94 14.71 8.79
N ASP A 65 -6.60 15.47 9.82
CA ASP A 65 -7.29 15.51 11.10
C ASP A 65 -7.43 16.96 11.58
N GLN A 66 -8.29 17.22 12.55
CA GLN A 66 -8.58 18.58 12.99
C GLN A 66 -7.32 19.31 13.49
N ASP A 67 -6.52 18.63 14.32
CA ASP A 67 -5.30 19.14 14.93
C ASP A 67 -4.04 18.29 14.64
N GLY A 68 -4.20 17.19 13.90
CA GLY A 68 -3.12 16.27 13.54
C GLY A 68 -2.70 15.28 14.65
N PHE A 69 -3.28 15.37 15.85
CA PHE A 69 -2.81 14.59 17.02
C PHE A 69 -3.21 13.10 16.91
N SER A 70 -4.49 12.83 16.65
CA SER A 70 -5.01 11.47 16.55
C SER A 70 -4.45 10.74 15.34
N SER A 71 -4.30 11.44 14.20
CA SER A 71 -3.69 10.88 13.00
C SER A 71 -2.19 10.60 13.18
N SER A 72 -1.45 11.43 13.92
CA SER A 72 -0.04 11.17 14.22
C SER A 72 0.18 9.87 15.01
N TYR A 73 -0.71 9.56 15.96
CA TYR A 73 -0.67 8.31 16.69
C TYR A 73 -0.94 7.11 15.79
N LEU A 74 -2.01 7.17 14.98
CA LEU A 74 -2.35 6.15 13.98
C LEU A 74 -1.18 5.88 13.03
N ILE A 75 -0.58 6.95 12.49
CA ILE A 75 0.57 6.86 11.58
C ILE A 75 1.79 6.24 12.26
N GLY A 76 2.04 6.56 13.53
CA GLY A 76 3.11 5.95 14.31
C GLY A 76 3.01 4.42 14.32
N LEU A 77 1.80 3.90 14.54
CA LEU A 77 1.52 2.47 14.50
C LEU A 77 1.60 1.89 13.06
N MET A 78 1.13 2.63 12.06
CA MET A 78 1.23 2.22 10.66
C MET A 78 2.67 2.11 10.16
N LYS A 79 3.56 3.01 10.56
CA LYS A 79 4.97 3.01 10.14
C LYS A 79 5.69 1.72 10.49
N GLU A 80 5.38 1.11 11.62
CA GLU A 80 5.92 -0.18 12.01
C GLU A 80 5.50 -1.28 11.04
N SER A 81 4.21 -1.33 10.66
CA SER A 81 3.68 -2.27 9.67
C SER A 81 4.23 -2.04 8.27
N LEU A 82 4.33 -0.78 7.83
CA LEU A 82 4.88 -0.40 6.51
C LEU A 82 6.35 -0.80 6.37
N THR A 83 7.13 -0.68 7.46
CA THR A 83 8.53 -1.10 7.47
C THR A 83 8.66 -2.62 7.32
N ILE A 84 7.78 -3.39 7.96
CA ILE A 84 7.75 -4.86 7.85
C ILE A 84 7.37 -5.30 6.43
N GLU A 85 6.41 -4.60 5.81
CA GLU A 85 5.91 -4.92 4.46
C GLU A 85 6.79 -4.38 3.33
N LYS A 86 7.88 -3.66 3.64
CA LYS A 86 8.73 -2.96 2.65
C LYS A 86 7.90 -2.12 1.66
N SER A 87 6.87 -1.47 2.16
CA SER A 87 5.93 -0.70 1.35
C SER A 87 6.53 0.65 0.94
N ASN A 88 6.32 1.04 -0.32
CA ASN A 88 6.69 2.38 -0.81
C ASN A 88 5.61 3.42 -0.50
N LEU A 89 4.75 3.16 0.44
CA LEU A 89 3.74 4.07 0.93
C LEU A 89 4.33 4.95 2.03
N GLU A 90 4.37 6.26 1.78
CA GLU A 90 4.66 7.27 2.79
C GLU A 90 3.34 7.85 3.31
N VAL A 91 3.19 7.87 4.63
CA VAL A 91 1.97 8.39 5.29
C VAL A 91 2.37 9.47 6.28
N GLU A 92 1.77 10.64 6.13
CA GLU A 92 2.00 11.78 7.02
C GLU A 92 0.69 12.33 7.61
N SER A 93 0.82 12.95 8.78
CA SER A 93 -0.30 13.65 9.42
C SER A 93 -0.39 15.08 8.90
N VAL A 94 -1.58 15.50 8.51
CA VAL A 94 -1.87 16.84 8.04
C VAL A 94 -2.94 17.44 8.94
N SER A 95 -2.67 18.61 9.52
CA SER A 95 -3.71 19.36 10.23
C SER A 95 -4.63 20.06 9.24
N LEU A 96 -5.89 20.19 9.59
CA LEU A 96 -6.84 20.91 8.75
C LEU A 96 -6.40 22.38 8.49
N SER A 97 -5.71 22.99 9.45
CA SER A 97 -5.23 24.38 9.34
C SER A 97 -4.06 24.56 8.39
N SER A 98 -3.31 23.50 8.08
CA SER A 98 -2.14 23.54 7.18
C SER A 98 -2.44 22.99 5.78
N LEU A 99 -3.68 22.61 5.50
CA LEU A 99 -4.06 21.90 4.30
C LEU A 99 -3.70 22.65 3.01
N GLU A 100 -3.96 23.95 2.95
CA GLU A 100 -3.67 24.79 1.77
C GLU A 100 -2.17 24.94 1.49
N GLU A 101 -1.32 24.81 2.53
CA GLU A 101 0.13 24.99 2.40
C GLU A 101 0.82 23.73 1.84
N VAL A 102 0.21 22.55 2.02
CA VAL A 102 0.84 21.25 1.74
C VAL A 102 0.12 20.45 0.65
N GLU A 103 -0.89 21.02 0.00
CA GLU A 103 -1.71 20.33 -1.01
C GLU A 103 -0.89 19.59 -2.08
N GLY A 104 0.15 20.25 -2.61
CA GLY A 104 0.97 19.73 -3.70
C GLY A 104 1.95 18.60 -3.31
N ASP A 105 2.06 18.30 -2.02
CA ASP A 105 3.05 17.37 -1.50
C ASP A 105 2.54 15.91 -1.47
N TYR A 106 1.25 15.67 -1.75
CA TYR A 106 0.61 14.37 -1.63
C TYR A 106 -0.05 13.89 -2.92
N ASP A 107 -0.07 12.58 -3.12
CA ASP A 107 -0.82 11.92 -4.21
C ASP A 107 -2.31 11.81 -3.89
N ALA A 108 -2.68 11.75 -2.62
CA ALA A 108 -4.06 11.73 -2.13
C ALA A 108 -4.16 12.16 -0.67
N LEU A 109 -5.35 12.61 -0.27
CA LEU A 109 -5.68 12.94 1.12
C LEU A 109 -6.74 11.98 1.66
N TYR A 110 -6.55 11.55 2.90
CA TYR A 110 -7.46 10.66 3.62
C TYR A 110 -7.99 11.36 4.87
N LEU A 111 -9.29 11.60 4.91
CA LEU A 111 -9.93 12.30 6.02
C LEU A 111 -10.19 11.35 7.18
N SER A 112 -9.76 11.72 8.37
CA SER A 112 -10.16 11.04 9.60
C SER A 112 -11.67 11.24 9.85
N PRO A 113 -12.31 10.38 10.67
CA PRO A 113 -13.73 10.54 11.01
C PRO A 113 -14.08 11.89 11.64
N SER A 114 -13.13 12.56 12.29
CA SER A 114 -13.34 13.86 12.93
C SER A 114 -13.65 14.97 11.93
N VAL A 115 -13.07 14.88 10.71
CA VAL A 115 -13.19 15.90 9.66
C VAL A 115 -13.91 15.40 8.40
N MET A 116 -14.41 14.17 8.38
CA MET A 116 -15.05 13.57 7.20
C MET A 116 -16.25 14.39 6.66
N HIS A 117 -16.93 15.13 7.56
CA HIS A 117 -18.07 15.98 7.21
C HIS A 117 -17.66 17.20 6.36
N LEU A 118 -16.37 17.55 6.33
CA LEU A 118 -15.80 18.65 5.55
C LEU A 118 -15.32 18.20 4.15
N LYS A 119 -15.57 16.95 3.75
CA LYS A 119 -15.06 16.41 2.49
C LYS A 119 -15.35 17.33 1.29
N GLY A 120 -16.58 17.80 1.13
CA GLY A 120 -16.96 18.67 0.01
C GLY A 120 -16.23 20.01 0.00
N ASP A 121 -16.02 20.59 1.18
CA ASP A 121 -15.30 21.86 1.32
C ASP A 121 -13.81 21.63 0.98
N ILE A 122 -13.22 20.56 1.47
CA ILE A 122 -11.82 20.20 1.19
C ILE A 122 -11.61 19.91 -0.30
N GLU A 123 -12.49 19.12 -0.94
CA GLU A 123 -12.43 18.86 -2.39
C GLU A 123 -12.53 20.14 -3.24
N SER A 124 -13.08 21.23 -2.70
CA SER A 124 -13.17 22.52 -3.42
C SER A 124 -11.87 23.33 -3.38
N ILE A 125 -10.96 23.04 -2.44
CA ILE A 125 -9.72 23.79 -2.22
C ILE A 125 -8.45 23.01 -2.58
N VAL A 126 -8.54 21.67 -2.73
CA VAL A 126 -7.39 20.83 -3.10
C VAL A 126 -7.58 20.22 -4.48
N SER A 127 -6.48 19.96 -5.20
CA SER A 127 -6.49 19.37 -6.53
C SER A 127 -6.29 17.85 -6.52
N VAL A 128 -5.86 17.30 -5.39
CA VAL A 128 -5.61 15.86 -5.23
C VAL A 128 -6.87 15.10 -4.81
N PRO A 129 -6.98 13.78 -5.10
CA PRO A 129 -8.12 12.97 -4.67
C PRO A 129 -8.30 12.97 -3.14
N VAL A 130 -9.54 13.09 -2.68
CA VAL A 130 -9.89 13.11 -1.26
C VAL A 130 -10.77 11.90 -0.92
N TYR A 131 -10.31 11.08 0.01
CA TYR A 131 -11.01 9.89 0.50
C TYR A 131 -11.37 10.04 1.98
N VAL A 132 -12.32 9.24 2.45
CA VAL A 132 -12.69 9.16 3.87
C VAL A 132 -12.23 7.82 4.41
N ILE A 133 -11.57 7.82 5.55
CA ILE A 133 -11.24 6.59 6.28
C ILE A 133 -12.51 6.05 6.92
N ASP A 134 -12.78 4.75 6.73
CA ASP A 134 -13.91 4.11 7.39
C ASP A 134 -13.80 4.29 8.92
N PRO A 135 -14.86 4.81 9.59
CA PRO A 135 -14.82 5.06 11.02
C PRO A 135 -14.49 3.83 11.86
N LEU A 136 -14.91 2.63 11.42
CA LEU A 136 -14.61 1.40 12.13
C LEU A 136 -13.12 1.02 11.99
N VAL A 137 -12.58 1.12 10.78
CA VAL A 137 -11.16 0.89 10.51
C VAL A 137 -10.29 1.84 11.35
N TYR A 138 -10.68 3.12 11.41
CA TYR A 138 -9.98 4.12 12.21
C TYR A 138 -10.08 3.81 13.73
N ALA A 139 -11.28 3.52 14.24
CA ALA A 139 -11.51 3.27 15.66
C ALA A 139 -10.87 1.98 16.19
N THR A 140 -10.74 0.97 15.32
CA THR A 140 -10.11 -0.32 15.67
C THR A 140 -8.62 -0.36 15.41
N ASN A 141 -8.04 0.72 14.84
CA ASN A 141 -6.65 0.78 14.37
C ASN A 141 -6.33 -0.37 13.39
N ASP A 142 -7.24 -0.67 12.47
CA ASP A 142 -7.05 -1.70 11.47
C ASP A 142 -6.16 -1.17 10.33
N PHE A 143 -4.84 -1.10 10.60
CA PHE A 143 -3.84 -0.57 9.66
C PHE A 143 -3.75 -1.38 8.40
N TYR A 144 -3.92 -2.70 8.50
CA TYR A 144 -3.85 -3.59 7.36
C TYR A 144 -4.92 -3.24 6.32
N THR A 145 -6.16 -3.13 6.75
CA THR A 145 -7.27 -2.71 5.88
C THR A 145 -7.05 -1.29 5.34
N LEU A 146 -6.53 -0.37 6.16
CA LEU A 146 -6.27 0.99 5.72
C LEU A 146 -5.16 1.05 4.65
N ILE A 147 -4.01 0.39 4.87
CA ILE A 147 -2.90 0.32 3.91
C ILE A 147 -3.38 -0.31 2.59
N HIS A 148 -4.09 -1.43 2.66
CA HIS A 148 -4.66 -2.06 1.47
C HIS A 148 -5.63 -1.15 0.71
N THR A 149 -6.46 -0.40 1.43
CA THR A 149 -7.38 0.56 0.82
C THR A 149 -6.64 1.68 0.10
N ILE A 150 -5.55 2.18 0.68
CA ILE A 150 -4.71 3.22 0.07
C ILE A 150 -4.04 2.67 -1.20
N LEU A 151 -3.38 1.52 -1.12
CA LEU A 151 -2.64 0.93 -2.24
C LEU A 151 -3.52 0.40 -3.38
N SER A 152 -4.84 0.28 -3.17
CA SER A 152 -5.78 -0.20 -4.18
C SER A 152 -6.40 0.91 -5.04
N LYS A 153 -6.09 2.18 -4.75
CA LYS A 153 -6.62 3.37 -5.46
C LYS A 153 -5.64 3.91 -6.48
#